data_0eaaebe69a457ad7a91e1770b99c60fb
#
_entry.id   0eaaebe69a457ad7a91e1770b99c60fb
#
_cell.length_a   1.000
_cell.length_b   1.000
_cell.length_c   1.000
_cell.angle_alpha   90.00
_cell.angle_beta   90.00
_cell.angle_gamma   90.00
#
_symmetry.space_group_name_H-M   'P 1'
#
loop_
_entity.id
_entity.type
_entity.pdbx_description
1 polymer ?
#
loop_
_entity_poly.entity_id
_entity_poly.type
_entity_poly.pdbx_seq_one_letter_code
_entity_poly.pdbx_strand_id
1 'polypeptide(L)'
;VVGEVDEAWRVNTLENIRLPVRLGQDVFSKGYLEQETIQQTEEAFLRFKHVADNYGVQRMRAVATSAAREASNGSLLIERVMSASGIEIEIISGEEEARLIHLAVVHALNLKNKRTMLIDIGGGSVEVTISTGQNIISTESYNMGTVRLLEKLDTRNNSKHPFGKLVREYAEAARYRIERDIGAEKIQVCAATGGNVEEIGRLRQKLFKGDSDRFVTLDELAELIARLDRLSYEERIRK
;
A
#
# COMPACT_ATOMS: atom_id res chain seq x y z
N VAL A 1 -13.19 6.59 -1.84
CA VAL A 1 -13.09 7.54 -2.97
C VAL A 1 -14.41 7.53 -3.70
N VAL A 2 -14.97 8.71 -3.99
CA VAL A 2 -16.10 8.90 -4.89
C VAL A 2 -15.58 9.54 -6.16
N GLY A 3 -16.01 9.06 -7.31
CA GLY A 3 -15.58 9.59 -8.59
C GLY A 3 -16.63 9.42 -9.68
N GLU A 4 -16.47 10.19 -10.72
CA GLU A 4 -17.23 10.09 -11.97
C GLU A 4 -16.33 9.62 -13.10
N VAL A 5 -16.90 8.85 -14.00
CA VAL A 5 -16.24 8.44 -15.25
C VAL A 5 -16.90 9.21 -16.39
N ASP A 6 -16.11 10.02 -17.11
CA ASP A 6 -16.60 10.77 -18.25
C ASP A 6 -16.73 9.90 -19.53
N GLU A 7 -17.29 10.46 -20.59
CA GLU A 7 -17.47 9.79 -21.89
C GLU A 7 -16.15 9.33 -22.53
N ALA A 8 -15.03 9.94 -22.15
CA ALA A 8 -13.69 9.56 -22.60
C ALA A 8 -13.00 8.56 -21.65
N TRP A 9 -13.76 7.94 -20.74
CA TRP A 9 -13.27 7.00 -19.72
C TRP A 9 -12.21 7.57 -18.77
N ARG A 10 -12.22 8.89 -18.53
CA ARG A 10 -11.38 9.51 -17.54
C ARG A 10 -12.09 9.53 -16.19
N VAL A 11 -11.35 9.21 -15.14
CA VAL A 11 -11.88 9.23 -13.77
C VAL A 11 -11.63 10.60 -13.15
N ASN A 12 -12.70 11.29 -12.77
CA ASN A 12 -12.66 12.51 -11.99
C ASN A 12 -12.97 12.19 -10.54
N THR A 13 -12.03 12.40 -9.63
CA THR A 13 -12.25 12.23 -8.21
C THR A 13 -13.09 13.38 -7.66
N LEU A 14 -14.24 13.06 -7.10
CA LEU A 14 -15.14 14.02 -6.46
C LEU A 14 -14.86 14.14 -4.96
N GLU A 15 -14.58 13.01 -4.31
CA GLU A 15 -14.34 12.96 -2.87
C GLU A 15 -13.31 11.88 -2.53
N ASN A 16 -12.42 12.17 -1.60
CA ASN A 16 -11.43 11.21 -1.10
C ASN A 16 -11.40 11.28 0.44
N ILE A 17 -11.96 10.25 1.08
CA ILE A 17 -12.07 10.18 2.54
C ILE A 17 -11.16 9.09 3.05
N ARG A 18 -10.34 9.42 4.04
CA ARG A 18 -9.48 8.47 4.75
C ARG A 18 -9.85 8.45 6.23
N LEU A 19 -10.26 7.29 6.72
CA LEU A 19 -10.53 7.05 8.13
C LEU A 19 -9.47 6.08 8.68
N PRO A 20 -8.76 6.46 9.75
CA PRO A 20 -7.63 5.70 10.27
C PRO A 20 -8.10 4.52 11.14
N VAL A 21 -8.54 3.43 10.53
CA VAL A 21 -8.76 2.16 11.23
C VAL A 21 -7.54 1.27 10.99
N ARG A 22 -6.89 0.81 12.06
CA ARG A 22 -5.59 0.13 12.00
C ARG A 22 -5.72 -1.39 12.09
N LEU A 23 -6.46 -2.01 11.18
CA LEU A 23 -6.67 -3.46 11.11
C LEU A 23 -5.36 -4.27 11.23
N GLY A 24 -4.32 -3.82 10.53
CA GLY A 24 -3.03 -4.50 10.50
C GLY A 24 -2.32 -4.54 11.86
N GLN A 25 -2.55 -3.57 12.74
CA GLN A 25 -1.93 -3.56 14.07
C GLN A 25 -2.40 -4.75 14.90
N ASP A 26 -3.69 -5.04 14.88
CA ASP A 26 -4.25 -6.19 15.60
C ASP A 26 -3.81 -7.51 14.95
N VAL A 27 -4.02 -7.62 13.64
CA VAL A 27 -3.86 -8.90 12.94
C VAL A 27 -2.40 -9.36 12.90
N PHE A 28 -1.45 -8.45 12.64
CA PHE A 28 -0.04 -8.83 12.53
C PHE A 28 0.62 -9.06 13.89
N SER A 29 0.02 -8.56 14.99
CA SER A 29 0.48 -8.83 16.35
C SER A 29 -0.26 -10.00 17.02
N LYS A 30 -1.59 -10.12 16.81
CA LYS A 30 -2.46 -11.03 17.57
C LYS A 30 -3.07 -12.15 16.73
N GLY A 31 -3.13 -11.99 15.38
CA GLY A 31 -3.76 -12.94 14.46
C GLY A 31 -5.27 -12.78 14.32
N TYR A 32 -5.89 -11.83 15.00
CA TYR A 32 -7.33 -11.53 14.95
C TYR A 32 -7.58 -10.04 15.12
N LEU A 33 -8.80 -9.60 14.79
CA LEU A 33 -9.28 -8.24 14.98
C LEU A 33 -9.96 -8.10 16.35
N GLU A 34 -9.60 -7.08 17.11
CA GLU A 34 -10.28 -6.77 18.36
C GLU A 34 -11.69 -6.21 18.12
N GLN A 35 -12.55 -6.36 19.11
CA GLN A 35 -13.94 -5.91 19.01
C GLN A 35 -14.02 -4.38 18.77
N GLU A 36 -13.16 -3.62 19.39
CA GLU A 36 -13.07 -2.16 19.20
C GLU A 36 -12.69 -1.80 17.75
N THR A 37 -11.73 -2.52 17.16
CA THR A 37 -11.30 -2.32 15.77
C THR A 37 -12.41 -2.68 14.78
N ILE A 38 -13.16 -3.75 15.04
CA ILE A 38 -14.34 -4.12 14.25
C ILE A 38 -15.39 -3.01 14.34
N GLN A 39 -15.70 -2.52 15.54
CA GLN A 39 -16.67 -1.44 15.73
C GLN A 39 -16.23 -0.14 15.02
N GLN A 40 -14.98 0.26 15.12
CA GLN A 40 -14.45 1.43 14.40
C GLN A 40 -14.57 1.25 12.89
N THR A 41 -14.42 0.02 12.39
CA THR A 41 -14.60 -0.28 10.97
C THR A 41 -16.06 -0.16 10.56
N GLU A 42 -17.01 -0.66 11.36
CA GLU A 42 -18.45 -0.48 11.13
C GLU A 42 -18.82 1.00 11.04
N GLU A 43 -18.36 1.81 11.99
CA GLU A 43 -18.60 3.25 12.00
C GLU A 43 -18.00 3.94 10.77
N ALA A 44 -16.80 3.51 10.33
CA ALA A 44 -16.19 4.02 9.12
C ALA A 44 -17.04 3.70 7.87
N PHE A 45 -17.56 2.47 7.77
CA PHE A 45 -18.42 2.08 6.64
C PHE A 45 -19.79 2.75 6.64
N LEU A 46 -20.38 3.02 7.81
CA LEU A 46 -21.57 3.85 7.92
C LEU A 46 -21.33 5.27 7.35
N ARG A 47 -20.17 5.85 7.64
CA ARG A 47 -19.79 7.16 7.06
C ARG A 47 -19.60 7.08 5.56
N PHE A 48 -18.97 6.02 5.06
CA PHE A 48 -18.79 5.81 3.61
C PHE A 48 -20.16 5.65 2.92
N LYS A 49 -21.09 4.92 3.53
CA LYS A 49 -22.46 4.78 3.02
C LYS A 49 -23.17 6.13 2.93
N HIS A 50 -23.11 6.92 4.00
CA HIS A 50 -23.71 8.26 4.01
C HIS A 50 -23.13 9.17 2.90
N VAL A 51 -21.81 9.14 2.71
CA VAL A 51 -21.18 9.91 1.63
C VAL A 51 -21.61 9.41 0.26
N ALA A 52 -21.62 8.09 0.05
CA ALA A 52 -22.08 7.51 -1.21
C ALA A 52 -23.52 7.89 -1.54
N ASP A 53 -24.41 7.89 -0.54
CA ASP A 53 -25.81 8.30 -0.70
C ASP A 53 -25.93 9.79 -1.06
N ASN A 54 -25.14 10.67 -0.42
CA ASN A 54 -25.14 12.10 -0.72
C ASN A 54 -24.69 12.41 -2.15
N TYR A 55 -23.77 11.61 -2.70
CA TYR A 55 -23.32 11.73 -4.10
C TYR A 55 -24.18 10.96 -5.10
N GLY A 56 -25.21 10.23 -4.64
CA GLY A 56 -26.02 9.39 -5.51
C GLY A 56 -25.23 8.29 -6.23
N VAL A 57 -24.25 7.69 -5.53
CA VAL A 57 -23.37 6.67 -6.10
C VAL A 57 -24.18 5.48 -6.59
N GLN A 58 -24.06 5.17 -7.88
CA GLN A 58 -24.78 4.08 -8.53
C GLN A 58 -24.11 2.71 -8.41
N ARG A 59 -22.78 2.69 -8.28
CA ARG A 59 -21.98 1.46 -8.15
C ARG A 59 -20.92 1.65 -7.09
N MET A 60 -20.79 0.67 -6.23
CA MET A 60 -19.78 0.65 -5.17
C MET A 60 -19.05 -0.69 -5.20
N ARG A 61 -17.75 -0.66 -4.93
CA ARG A 61 -16.94 -1.84 -4.66
C ARG A 61 -16.10 -1.55 -3.42
N ALA A 62 -16.20 -2.41 -2.42
CA ALA A 62 -15.37 -2.36 -1.23
C ALA A 62 -14.47 -3.58 -1.20
N VAL A 63 -13.17 -3.37 -1.07
CA VAL A 63 -12.19 -4.46 -1.02
C VAL A 63 -11.39 -4.39 0.28
N ALA A 64 -11.02 -5.57 0.78
CA ALA A 64 -10.12 -5.72 1.91
C ALA A 64 -8.94 -6.61 1.51
N THR A 65 -7.77 -6.30 2.05
CA THR A 65 -6.50 -6.90 1.66
C THR A 65 -5.87 -7.71 2.80
N SER A 66 -4.56 -7.72 2.93
CA SER A 66 -3.77 -8.61 3.78
C SER A 66 -4.27 -8.73 5.22
N ALA A 67 -4.63 -7.63 5.89
CA ALA A 67 -5.07 -7.70 7.28
C ALA A 67 -6.39 -8.49 7.43
N ALA A 68 -7.42 -8.16 6.65
CA ALA A 68 -8.69 -8.88 6.72
C ALA A 68 -8.56 -10.32 6.23
N ARG A 69 -7.70 -10.57 5.22
CA ARG A 69 -7.43 -11.90 4.68
C ARG A 69 -6.79 -12.84 5.69
N GLU A 70 -5.93 -12.32 6.57
CA GLU A 70 -5.18 -13.11 7.54
C GLU A 70 -5.83 -13.16 8.94
N ALA A 71 -6.81 -12.32 9.19
CA ALA A 71 -7.52 -12.33 10.47
C ALA A 71 -8.32 -13.62 10.66
N SER A 72 -8.11 -14.32 11.78
CA SER A 72 -8.87 -15.55 12.10
C SER A 72 -10.38 -15.30 12.24
N ASN A 73 -10.78 -14.06 12.48
CA ASN A 73 -12.17 -13.59 12.57
C ASN A 73 -12.53 -12.58 11.47
N GLY A 74 -11.87 -12.64 10.32
CA GLY A 74 -12.14 -11.74 9.18
C GLY A 74 -13.57 -11.82 8.65
N SER A 75 -14.19 -13.02 8.68
CA SER A 75 -15.60 -13.20 8.31
C SER A 75 -16.55 -12.40 9.23
N LEU A 76 -16.26 -12.34 10.52
CA LEU A 76 -17.06 -11.56 11.47
C LEU A 76 -17.02 -10.06 11.12
N LEU A 77 -15.87 -9.52 10.70
CA LEU A 77 -15.77 -8.14 10.23
C LEU A 77 -16.69 -7.89 9.04
N ILE A 78 -16.69 -8.78 8.04
CA ILE A 78 -17.52 -8.67 6.83
C ILE A 78 -19.00 -8.66 7.20
N GLU A 79 -19.43 -9.63 8.01
CA GLU A 79 -20.83 -9.76 8.47
C GLU A 79 -21.29 -8.51 9.23
N ARG A 80 -20.46 -7.98 10.12
CA ARG A 80 -20.75 -6.81 10.91
C ARG A 80 -20.88 -5.55 10.05
N VAL A 81 -19.94 -5.33 9.13
CA VAL A 81 -19.98 -4.20 8.20
C VAL A 81 -21.19 -4.30 7.28
N MET A 82 -21.47 -5.48 6.72
CA MET A 82 -22.64 -5.71 5.88
C MET A 82 -23.94 -5.43 6.64
N SER A 83 -24.08 -5.92 7.87
CA SER A 83 -25.24 -5.69 8.70
C SER A 83 -25.44 -4.22 9.06
N ALA A 84 -24.35 -3.49 9.33
CA ALA A 84 -24.42 -2.09 9.74
C ALA A 84 -24.66 -1.14 8.56
N SER A 85 -23.98 -1.33 7.43
CA SER A 85 -23.92 -0.37 6.32
C SER A 85 -24.60 -0.84 5.03
N GLY A 86 -24.89 -2.13 4.89
CA GLY A 86 -25.32 -2.73 3.62
C GLY A 86 -24.21 -2.81 2.56
N ILE A 87 -22.95 -2.56 2.94
CA ILE A 87 -21.81 -2.62 2.02
C ILE A 87 -21.14 -3.99 2.16
N GLU A 88 -21.09 -4.73 1.06
CA GLU A 88 -20.37 -6.00 0.99
C GLU A 88 -18.88 -5.75 0.78
N ILE A 89 -18.04 -6.35 1.64
CA ILE A 89 -16.59 -6.31 1.51
C ILE A 89 -16.09 -7.59 0.83
N GLU A 90 -15.37 -7.43 -0.27
CA GLU A 90 -14.66 -8.50 -0.96
C GLU A 90 -13.23 -8.61 -0.43
N ILE A 91 -12.83 -9.77 0.10
CA ILE A 91 -11.42 -10.04 0.40
C ILE A 91 -10.74 -10.45 -0.89
N ILE A 92 -9.76 -9.65 -1.34
CA ILE A 92 -9.00 -9.92 -2.56
C ILE A 92 -7.64 -10.55 -2.26
N SER A 93 -7.12 -11.33 -3.21
CA SER A 93 -5.75 -11.87 -3.14
C SER A 93 -4.69 -10.78 -3.37
N GLY A 94 -3.43 -11.07 -3.03
CA GLY A 94 -2.32 -10.15 -3.31
C GLY A 94 -2.13 -9.90 -4.82
N GLU A 95 -2.37 -10.92 -5.66
CA GLU A 95 -2.29 -10.80 -7.10
C GLU A 95 -3.40 -9.89 -7.66
N GLU A 96 -4.63 -9.98 -7.13
CA GLU A 96 -5.71 -9.09 -7.53
C GLU A 96 -5.46 -7.66 -7.05
N GLU A 97 -4.93 -7.48 -5.83
CA GLU A 97 -4.49 -6.19 -5.31
C GLU A 97 -3.45 -5.56 -6.25
N ALA A 98 -2.40 -6.30 -6.59
CA ALA A 98 -1.36 -5.87 -7.52
C ALA A 98 -1.90 -5.55 -8.92
N ARG A 99 -2.85 -6.35 -9.42
CA ARG A 99 -3.49 -6.11 -10.72
C ARG A 99 -4.27 -4.79 -10.73
N LEU A 100 -5.04 -4.50 -9.68
CA LEU A 100 -5.80 -3.26 -9.57
C LEU A 100 -4.88 -2.04 -9.49
N ILE A 101 -3.80 -2.12 -8.73
CA ILE A 101 -2.80 -1.07 -8.61
C ILE A 101 -2.08 -0.87 -9.95
N HIS A 102 -1.71 -1.94 -10.63
CA HIS A 102 -1.10 -1.87 -11.95
C HIS A 102 -1.99 -1.13 -12.95
N LEU A 103 -3.29 -1.43 -13.01
CA LEU A 103 -4.23 -0.71 -13.86
C LEU A 103 -4.27 0.78 -13.56
N ALA A 104 -4.32 1.15 -12.29
CA ALA A 104 -4.33 2.55 -11.86
C ALA A 104 -3.03 3.28 -12.27
N VAL A 105 -1.87 2.67 -12.06
CA VAL A 105 -0.56 3.26 -12.37
C VAL A 105 -0.35 3.40 -13.88
N VAL A 106 -0.69 2.37 -14.66
CA VAL A 106 -0.58 2.43 -16.13
C VAL A 106 -1.46 3.53 -16.72
N HIS A 107 -2.67 3.70 -16.15
CA HIS A 107 -3.56 4.78 -16.55
C HIS A 107 -3.00 6.15 -16.20
N ALA A 108 -2.45 6.32 -14.99
CA ALA A 108 -1.95 7.60 -14.48
C ALA A 108 -0.64 8.07 -15.16
N LEU A 109 0.28 7.13 -15.46
CA LEU A 109 1.64 7.45 -15.90
C LEU A 109 1.91 7.26 -17.40
N ASN A 110 0.91 6.89 -18.19
CA ASN A 110 1.05 6.62 -19.63
C ASN A 110 2.26 5.69 -19.95
N LEU A 111 2.27 4.52 -19.35
CA LEU A 111 3.35 3.54 -19.47
C LEU A 111 3.26 2.64 -20.72
N LYS A 112 2.60 3.10 -21.78
CA LYS A 112 2.45 2.35 -23.03
C LYS A 112 3.82 1.90 -23.56
N ASN A 113 3.94 0.59 -23.83
CA ASN A 113 5.14 -0.03 -24.40
C ASN A 113 6.42 0.12 -23.56
N LYS A 114 6.32 0.51 -22.29
CA LYS A 114 7.48 0.55 -21.38
C LYS A 114 7.52 -0.68 -20.51
N ARG A 115 8.70 -1.27 -20.39
CA ARG A 115 8.93 -2.32 -19.40
C ARG A 115 9.05 -1.68 -18.03
N THR A 116 8.11 -2.01 -17.17
CA THR A 116 7.91 -1.34 -15.88
C THR A 116 8.03 -2.35 -14.75
N MET A 117 8.70 -1.95 -13.68
CA MET A 117 8.60 -2.58 -12.37
C MET A 117 7.76 -1.69 -11.47
N LEU A 118 6.63 -2.20 -11.01
CA LEU A 118 5.76 -1.53 -10.05
C LEU A 118 5.95 -2.19 -8.68
N ILE A 119 6.16 -1.37 -7.66
CA ILE A 119 6.31 -1.80 -6.27
C ILE A 119 5.24 -1.10 -5.45
N ASP A 120 4.31 -1.86 -4.87
CA ASP A 120 3.35 -1.32 -3.90
C ASP A 120 3.76 -1.70 -2.48
N ILE A 121 3.97 -0.70 -1.63
CA ILE A 121 4.42 -0.91 -0.25
C ILE A 121 3.25 -0.67 0.69
N GLY A 122 2.55 -1.76 1.00
CA GLY A 122 1.43 -1.77 1.94
C GLY A 122 1.85 -1.95 3.40
N GLY A 123 0.86 -1.97 4.28
CA GLY A 123 1.08 -2.25 5.70
C GLY A 123 1.37 -3.71 6.00
N GLY A 124 0.75 -4.65 5.29
CA GLY A 124 0.88 -6.09 5.51
C GLY A 124 1.77 -6.80 4.50
N SER A 125 1.75 -6.35 3.26
CA SER A 125 2.48 -6.96 2.15
C SER A 125 3.19 -5.91 1.29
N VAL A 126 4.06 -6.39 0.42
CA VAL A 126 4.67 -5.62 -0.67
C VAL A 126 4.42 -6.40 -1.95
N GLU A 127 3.77 -5.78 -2.90
CA GLU A 127 3.51 -6.33 -4.21
C GLU A 127 4.53 -5.83 -5.22
N VAL A 128 5.11 -6.75 -6.02
CA VAL A 128 6.02 -6.41 -7.12
C VAL A 128 5.45 -6.95 -8.42
N THR A 129 5.20 -6.06 -9.36
CA THR A 129 4.65 -6.41 -10.68
C THR A 129 5.62 -5.98 -11.79
N ILE A 130 5.98 -6.92 -12.64
CA ILE A 130 6.72 -6.66 -13.87
C ILE A 130 5.71 -6.66 -15.03
N SER A 131 5.74 -5.61 -15.84
CA SER A 131 4.79 -5.46 -16.94
C SER A 131 5.43 -4.80 -18.17
N THR A 132 4.80 -4.95 -19.31
CA THR A 132 5.08 -4.14 -20.51
C THR A 132 3.76 -3.52 -20.96
N GLY A 133 3.63 -2.21 -20.75
CA GLY A 133 2.36 -1.52 -20.95
C GLY A 133 1.28 -2.10 -20.03
N GLN A 134 0.17 -2.55 -20.64
CA GLN A 134 -0.95 -3.17 -19.92
C GLN A 134 -0.75 -4.67 -19.60
N ASN A 135 0.25 -5.31 -20.22
CA ASN A 135 0.46 -6.74 -20.07
C ASN A 135 1.33 -7.01 -18.83
N ILE A 136 0.76 -7.65 -17.83
CA ILE A 136 1.48 -8.16 -16.66
C ILE A 136 2.28 -9.40 -17.09
N ILE A 137 3.58 -9.42 -16.77
CA ILE A 137 4.49 -10.53 -17.03
C ILE A 137 4.57 -11.41 -15.80
N SER A 138 4.77 -10.78 -14.64
CA SER A 138 4.77 -11.46 -13.35
C SER A 138 4.22 -10.54 -12.25
N THR A 139 3.66 -11.14 -11.22
CA THR A 139 3.23 -10.48 -9.99
C THR A 139 3.56 -11.39 -8.83
N GLU A 140 4.24 -10.83 -7.85
CA GLU A 140 4.58 -11.50 -6.59
C GLU A 140 4.15 -10.64 -5.41
N SER A 141 3.56 -11.27 -4.38
CA SER A 141 3.24 -10.63 -3.12
C SER A 141 4.11 -11.17 -2.00
N TYR A 142 4.75 -10.27 -1.27
CA TYR A 142 5.68 -10.60 -0.18
C TYR A 142 5.11 -10.13 1.15
N ASN A 143 5.07 -11.00 2.16
CA ASN A 143 4.60 -10.70 3.52
C ASN A 143 5.62 -9.86 4.30
N MET A 144 5.98 -8.69 3.77
CA MET A 144 6.98 -7.78 4.34
C MET A 144 6.49 -6.32 4.40
N GLY A 145 5.17 -6.12 4.56
CA GLY A 145 4.58 -4.80 4.73
C GLY A 145 5.08 -4.10 6.00
N THR A 146 5.00 -2.78 6.00
CA THR A 146 5.64 -1.95 7.02
C THR A 146 5.06 -2.12 8.42
N VAL A 147 3.75 -2.25 8.55
CA VAL A 147 3.09 -2.50 9.86
C VAL A 147 3.45 -3.90 10.34
N ARG A 148 3.39 -4.90 9.46
CA ARG A 148 3.77 -6.28 9.80
C ARG A 148 5.20 -6.38 10.33
N LEU A 149 6.15 -5.72 9.67
CA LEU A 149 7.55 -5.75 10.10
C LEU A 149 7.77 -5.01 11.42
N LEU A 150 7.05 -3.90 11.64
CA LEU A 150 7.10 -3.17 12.91
C LEU A 150 6.55 -3.98 14.08
N GLU A 151 5.44 -4.69 13.89
CA GLU A 151 4.84 -5.54 14.94
C GLU A 151 5.68 -6.78 15.24
N LYS A 152 6.31 -7.39 14.23
CA LYS A 152 7.22 -8.53 14.43
C LYS A 152 8.50 -8.18 15.16
N LEU A 153 8.95 -6.96 14.99
CA LEU A 153 10.10 -6.43 15.69
C LEU A 153 9.59 -5.60 16.84
N ASP A 154 9.73 -6.09 18.04
CA ASP A 154 9.53 -5.26 19.24
C ASP A 154 10.52 -4.09 19.21
N THR A 155 10.20 -3.08 18.41
CA THR A 155 11.04 -1.88 18.18
C THR A 155 11.18 -1.02 19.43
N ARG A 156 10.44 -1.33 20.50
CA ARG A 156 10.57 -0.66 21.82
C ARG A 156 11.86 -1.00 22.53
N ASN A 157 12.51 -2.10 22.17
CA ASN A 157 13.84 -2.47 22.69
C ASN A 157 14.95 -1.91 21.79
N ASN A 158 15.20 -0.65 21.84
CA ASN A 158 16.36 0.24 21.57
C ASN A 158 17.63 -0.36 20.90
N SER A 159 17.52 -1.37 20.06
CA SER A 159 18.63 -1.91 19.30
C SER A 159 18.66 -1.30 17.90
N LYS A 160 19.65 -0.44 17.66
CA LYS A 160 19.87 0.30 16.40
C LYS A 160 19.99 -0.56 15.12
N HIS A 161 20.01 -1.88 15.22
CA HIS A 161 20.34 -2.76 14.11
C HIS A 161 19.37 -3.89 13.71
N PRO A 162 18.38 -4.34 14.47
CA PRO A 162 17.57 -5.49 14.06
C PRO A 162 16.65 -5.19 12.89
N PHE A 163 16.02 -4.01 12.85
CA PHE A 163 15.03 -3.67 11.82
C PHE A 163 15.64 -3.62 10.41
N GLY A 164 16.70 -2.84 10.22
CA GLY A 164 17.36 -2.72 8.94
C GLY A 164 17.96 -4.04 8.43
N LYS A 165 18.45 -4.89 9.33
CA LYS A 165 18.96 -6.22 8.99
C LYS A 165 17.84 -7.14 8.51
N LEU A 166 16.72 -7.19 9.23
CA LEU A 166 15.57 -8.01 8.85
C LEU A 166 14.98 -7.55 7.52
N VAL A 167 14.78 -6.25 7.33
CA VAL A 167 14.30 -5.70 6.05
C VAL A 167 15.22 -6.11 4.90
N ARG A 168 16.55 -6.06 5.09
CA ARG A 168 17.50 -6.50 4.06
C ARG A 168 17.39 -7.99 3.77
N GLU A 169 17.26 -8.84 4.78
CA GLU A 169 17.10 -10.29 4.61
C GLU A 169 15.84 -10.60 3.79
N TYR A 170 14.71 -9.96 4.08
CA TYR A 170 13.50 -10.11 3.29
C TYR A 170 13.66 -9.57 1.86
N ALA A 171 14.29 -8.40 1.72
CA ALA A 171 14.54 -7.79 0.41
C ALA A 171 15.50 -8.64 -0.45
N GLU A 172 16.51 -9.25 0.13
CA GLU A 172 17.41 -10.16 -0.58
C GLU A 172 16.72 -11.44 -1.03
N ALA A 173 15.84 -12.00 -0.21
CA ALA A 173 15.03 -13.15 -0.59
C ALA A 173 14.07 -12.83 -1.75
N ALA A 174 13.46 -11.63 -1.72
CA ALA A 174 12.61 -11.14 -2.80
C ALA A 174 13.43 -10.84 -4.08
N ARG A 175 14.62 -10.26 -3.93
CA ARG A 175 15.51 -9.88 -5.04
C ARG A 175 15.78 -11.02 -6.00
N TYR A 176 16.09 -12.20 -5.52
CA TYR A 176 16.38 -13.37 -6.38
C TYR A 176 15.19 -13.72 -7.30
N ARG A 177 13.97 -13.67 -6.76
CA ARG A 177 12.75 -13.92 -7.55
C ARG A 177 12.49 -12.81 -8.55
N ILE A 178 12.63 -11.56 -8.11
CA ILE A 178 12.44 -10.38 -8.95
C ILE A 178 13.44 -10.38 -10.11
N GLU A 179 14.72 -10.65 -9.85
CA GLU A 179 15.77 -10.73 -10.89
C GLU A 179 15.49 -11.84 -11.91
N ARG A 180 15.00 -12.99 -11.45
CA ARG A 180 14.57 -14.07 -12.33
C ARG A 180 13.43 -13.62 -13.25
N ASP A 181 12.44 -12.92 -12.72
CA ASP A 181 11.25 -12.50 -13.45
C ASP A 181 11.52 -11.30 -14.36
N ILE A 182 12.47 -10.44 -14.02
CA ILE A 182 12.98 -9.39 -14.91
C ILE A 182 13.63 -10.02 -16.14
N GLY A 183 14.40 -11.10 -15.97
CA GLY A 183 15.12 -11.74 -17.05
C GLY A 183 16.21 -10.85 -17.66
N ALA A 184 16.46 -10.99 -18.97
CA ALA A 184 17.51 -10.27 -19.68
C ALA A 184 17.12 -8.84 -20.09
N GLU A 185 15.84 -8.49 -20.06
CA GLU A 185 15.37 -7.20 -20.51
C GLU A 185 15.47 -6.13 -19.41
N LYS A 186 15.89 -4.93 -19.80
CA LYS A 186 16.02 -3.82 -18.86
C LYS A 186 14.67 -3.24 -18.44
N ILE A 187 14.49 -2.99 -17.14
CA ILE A 187 13.41 -2.15 -16.63
C ILE A 187 13.67 -0.70 -17.05
N GLN A 188 12.71 -0.09 -17.71
CA GLN A 188 12.79 1.28 -18.19
C GLN A 188 12.20 2.28 -17.19
N VAL A 189 11.20 1.83 -16.42
CA VAL A 189 10.53 2.64 -15.41
C VAL A 189 10.35 1.80 -14.15
N CYS A 190 10.71 2.37 -13.01
CA CYS A 190 10.31 1.86 -11.72
C CYS A 190 9.26 2.82 -11.15
N ALA A 191 8.04 2.33 -10.90
CA ALA A 191 7.00 3.07 -10.24
C ALA A 191 6.75 2.47 -8.86
N ALA A 192 6.47 3.31 -7.88
CA ALA A 192 6.18 2.85 -6.54
C ALA A 192 4.93 3.54 -6.00
N THR A 193 4.15 2.81 -5.18
CA THR A 193 2.91 3.26 -4.54
C THR A 193 2.91 2.90 -3.06
N GLY A 194 1.96 3.46 -2.32
CA GLY A 194 1.79 3.25 -0.88
C GLY A 194 2.21 4.45 -0.04
N GLY A 195 1.64 4.54 1.16
CA GLY A 195 1.80 5.70 2.04
C GLY A 195 3.26 6.00 2.42
N ASN A 196 4.11 4.99 2.52
CA ASN A 196 5.54 5.18 2.79
C ASN A 196 6.28 5.77 1.59
N VAL A 197 5.86 5.43 0.37
CA VAL A 197 6.45 5.98 -0.86
C VAL A 197 6.06 7.44 -1.01
N GLU A 198 4.82 7.79 -0.71
CA GLU A 198 4.37 9.19 -0.69
C GLU A 198 5.21 10.02 0.31
N GLU A 199 5.51 9.45 1.47
CA GLU A 199 6.33 10.13 2.47
C GLU A 199 7.79 10.30 2.02
N ILE A 200 8.35 9.33 1.31
CA ILE A 200 9.68 9.47 0.66
C ILE A 200 9.66 10.65 -0.31
N GLY A 201 8.62 10.78 -1.13
CA GLY A 201 8.46 11.92 -2.05
C GLY A 201 8.42 13.26 -1.32
N ARG A 202 7.65 13.37 -0.24
CA ARG A 202 7.58 14.58 0.60
C ARG A 202 8.90 14.90 1.27
N LEU A 203 9.59 13.91 1.83
CA LEU A 203 10.93 14.07 2.42
C LEU A 203 11.94 14.52 1.38
N ARG A 204 11.91 13.93 0.19
CA ARG A 204 12.76 14.35 -0.93
C ARG A 204 12.54 15.82 -1.27
N GLN A 205 11.30 16.24 -1.46
CA GLN A 205 10.96 17.62 -1.78
C GLN A 205 11.45 18.59 -0.70
N LYS A 206 11.26 18.22 0.59
CA LYS A 206 11.69 19.03 1.73
C LYS A 206 13.20 19.14 1.86
N LEU A 207 13.95 18.04 1.67
CA LEU A 207 15.39 17.98 1.93
C LEU A 207 16.25 18.41 0.73
N PHE A 208 15.80 18.15 -0.49
CA PHE A 208 16.55 18.50 -1.71
C PHE A 208 15.95 19.68 -2.47
N LYS A 209 14.88 20.31 -1.93
CA LYS A 209 14.18 21.46 -2.56
C LYS A 209 13.75 21.17 -4.00
N GLY A 210 13.34 19.93 -4.26
CA GLY A 210 12.88 19.50 -5.57
C GLY A 210 11.49 20.05 -5.90
N ASP A 211 11.23 20.24 -7.20
CA ASP A 211 9.97 20.82 -7.69
C ASP A 211 8.76 19.85 -7.60
N SER A 212 8.99 18.59 -7.32
CA SER A 212 7.94 17.55 -7.29
C SER A 212 8.22 16.49 -6.22
N ASP A 213 7.17 16.02 -5.56
CA ASP A 213 7.16 14.87 -4.65
C ASP A 213 6.92 13.52 -5.37
N ARG A 214 6.71 13.56 -6.69
CA ARG A 214 6.35 12.37 -7.49
C ARG A 214 7.53 11.64 -8.12
N PHE A 215 8.72 12.16 -7.94
CA PHE A 215 9.92 11.59 -8.55
C PHE A 215 11.09 11.62 -7.57
N VAL A 216 11.83 10.51 -7.48
CA VAL A 216 13.06 10.41 -6.70
C VAL A 216 14.11 9.65 -7.52
N THR A 217 15.34 10.12 -7.55
CA THR A 217 16.44 9.39 -8.15
C THR A 217 16.98 8.35 -7.17
N LEU A 218 17.69 7.33 -7.68
CA LEU A 218 18.32 6.32 -6.82
C LEU A 218 19.38 6.94 -5.89
N ASP A 219 20.10 7.96 -6.36
CA ASP A 219 21.10 8.67 -5.54
C ASP A 219 20.43 9.47 -4.41
N GLU A 220 19.35 10.17 -4.71
CA GLU A 220 18.56 10.88 -3.69
C GLU A 220 17.97 9.89 -2.67
N LEU A 221 17.46 8.75 -3.12
CA LEU A 221 16.95 7.71 -2.24
C LEU A 221 18.04 7.15 -1.32
N ALA A 222 19.24 6.86 -1.88
CA ALA A 222 20.38 6.40 -1.10
C ALA A 222 20.81 7.45 -0.05
N GLU A 223 20.83 8.73 -0.40
CA GLU A 223 21.13 9.81 0.53
C GLU A 223 20.06 9.97 1.61
N LEU A 224 18.76 9.86 1.27
CA LEU A 224 17.66 9.85 2.24
C LEU A 224 17.82 8.74 3.26
N ILE A 225 18.10 7.52 2.81
CA ILE A 225 18.34 6.36 3.68
C ILE A 225 19.52 6.66 4.62
N ALA A 226 20.65 7.13 4.08
CA ALA A 226 21.82 7.44 4.88
C ALA A 226 21.57 8.55 5.92
N ARG A 227 20.76 9.54 5.60
CA ARG A 227 20.35 10.60 6.55
C ARG A 227 19.44 10.06 7.63
N LEU A 228 18.45 9.23 7.29
CA LEU A 228 17.51 8.65 8.23
C LEU A 228 18.19 7.64 9.16
N ASP A 229 19.16 6.87 8.68
CA ASP A 229 19.90 5.89 9.49
C ASP A 229 20.74 6.54 10.61
N ARG A 230 21.12 7.81 10.45
CA ARG A 230 21.88 8.57 11.47
C ARG A 230 20.99 9.11 12.60
N LEU A 231 19.67 9.11 12.41
CA LEU A 231 18.71 9.67 13.36
C LEU A 231 18.20 8.58 14.33
N SER A 232 18.03 8.97 15.59
CA SER A 232 17.27 8.15 16.55
C SER A 232 15.79 8.08 16.16
N TYR A 233 15.05 7.17 16.79
CA TYR A 233 13.61 7.04 16.56
C TYR A 233 12.86 8.35 16.85
N GLU A 234 13.17 9.01 17.99
CA GLU A 234 12.56 10.27 18.37
C GLU A 234 12.89 11.41 17.41
N GLU A 235 14.11 11.43 16.86
CA GLU A 235 14.51 12.44 15.87
C GLU A 235 13.80 12.26 14.53
N ARG A 236 13.50 11.01 14.14
CA ARG A 236 12.73 10.71 12.92
C ARG A 236 11.28 11.18 13.02
N ILE A 237 10.65 11.06 14.18
CA ILE A 237 9.26 11.47 14.40
C ILE A 237 9.12 13.00 14.43
N ARG A 238 10.14 13.73 14.84
CA ARG A 238 10.10 15.20 14.97
C ARG A 238 10.35 15.94 13.65
N LYS A 239 10.75 15.27 12.60
CA LYS A 239 11.04 15.83 11.27
C LYS A 239 9.91 15.61 10.27
#